data_e1c376f44b8b75ce857ac853dbe8b08c
#
_entry.id   e1c376f44b8b75ce857ac853dbe8b08c
#
_cell.length_a   1.000
_cell.length_b   1.000
_cell.length_c   1.000
_cell.angle_alpha   90.00
_cell.angle_beta   90.00
_cell.angle_gamma   90.00
#
_symmetry.space_group_name_H-M   'P 1'
#
loop_
_entity.id
_entity.type
_entity.pdbx_description
1 polymer ?
#
loop_
_entity_poly.entity_id
_entity_poly.type
_entity_poly.pdbx_seq_one_letter_code
_entity_poly.pdbx_strand_id
1 'polypeptide(L)'
;LIGAAVILAYTFMGGFLAVCTTDFVQGTMMLIALLTVPIIAYAAISGDFTGALTAHGVAENSDFLSLFYMDGKPYPLISIVSDLAWGLGYCGMPHILVRFMAVKSEKELKKSSVIAIVWVAISLIAACFIGILGRGFLNETLVETGSENVFIKMIQQIFDGNIVLIFIGGLFLC
;
A
#
# COMPACT_ATOMS: atom_id res chain seq x y z
N LEU A 1 15.65 -16.05 -6.10
CA LEU A 1 15.89 -17.12 -7.08
C LEU A 1 14.90 -18.28 -6.92
N ILE A 2 14.72 -18.84 -5.72
CA ILE A 2 13.78 -19.96 -5.48
C ILE A 2 12.33 -19.51 -5.77
N GLY A 3 11.89 -18.34 -5.28
CA GLY A 3 10.56 -17.80 -5.56
C GLY A 3 10.30 -17.59 -7.04
N ALA A 4 11.27 -17.04 -7.79
CA ALA A 4 11.15 -16.87 -9.23
C ALA A 4 10.99 -18.23 -9.97
N ALA A 5 11.72 -19.26 -9.55
CA ALA A 5 11.59 -20.59 -10.12
C ALA A 5 10.21 -21.21 -9.86
N VAL A 6 9.66 -21.02 -8.65
CA VAL A 6 8.30 -21.47 -8.29
C VAL A 6 7.25 -20.73 -9.13
N ILE A 7 7.37 -19.40 -9.29
CA ILE A 7 6.47 -18.59 -10.10
C ILE A 7 6.50 -19.08 -11.56
N LEU A 8 7.67 -19.27 -12.12
CA LEU A 8 7.82 -19.80 -13.47
C LEU A 8 7.19 -21.19 -13.62
N ALA A 9 7.43 -22.09 -12.67
CA ALA A 9 6.89 -23.44 -12.72
C ALA A 9 5.36 -23.46 -12.72
N TYR A 10 4.69 -22.76 -11.80
CA TYR A 10 3.22 -22.77 -11.78
C TYR A 10 2.61 -21.97 -12.95
N THR A 11 3.28 -20.93 -13.43
CA THR A 11 2.84 -20.18 -14.63
C THR A 11 2.90 -21.05 -15.87
N PHE A 12 3.95 -21.88 -16.01
CA PHE A 12 4.08 -22.84 -17.11
C PHE A 12 2.99 -23.92 -17.09
N MET A 13 2.65 -24.42 -15.88
CA MET A 13 1.65 -25.48 -15.73
C MET A 13 0.22 -24.99 -15.81
N GLY A 14 -0.07 -23.80 -15.27
CA GLY A 14 -1.44 -23.31 -15.13
C GLY A 14 -1.82 -22.17 -16.09
N GLY A 15 -0.85 -21.62 -16.82
CA GLY A 15 -1.07 -20.55 -17.78
C GLY A 15 -1.66 -19.27 -17.19
N PHE A 16 -2.33 -18.48 -18.00
CA PHE A 16 -2.89 -17.18 -17.62
C PHE A 16 -3.93 -17.26 -16.49
N LEU A 17 -4.74 -18.31 -16.45
CA LEU A 17 -5.76 -18.48 -15.41
C LEU A 17 -5.14 -18.68 -14.01
N ALA A 18 -4.07 -19.46 -13.93
CA ALA A 18 -3.36 -19.67 -12.66
C ALA A 18 -2.76 -18.36 -12.14
N VAL A 19 -2.15 -17.57 -13.02
CA VAL A 19 -1.60 -16.25 -12.65
C VAL A 19 -2.71 -15.32 -12.14
N CYS A 20 -3.82 -15.22 -12.85
CA CYS A 20 -4.94 -14.38 -12.42
C CYS A 20 -5.53 -14.82 -11.08
N THR A 21 -5.59 -16.12 -10.81
CA THR A 21 -6.10 -16.66 -9.54
C THR A 21 -5.16 -16.36 -8.38
N THR A 22 -3.87 -16.57 -8.57
CA THR A 22 -2.86 -16.22 -7.54
C THR A 22 -2.82 -14.73 -7.28
N ASP A 23 -2.84 -13.89 -8.30
CA ASP A 23 -2.89 -12.42 -8.17
C ASP A 23 -4.13 -11.97 -7.40
N PHE A 24 -5.28 -12.59 -7.65
CA PHE A 24 -6.51 -12.29 -6.91
C PHE A 24 -6.40 -12.63 -5.42
N VAL A 25 -5.86 -13.79 -5.10
CA VAL A 25 -5.65 -14.23 -3.70
C VAL A 25 -4.66 -13.30 -3.01
N GLN A 26 -3.50 -13.04 -3.62
CA GLN A 26 -2.48 -12.15 -3.09
C GLN A 26 -3.02 -10.72 -2.91
N GLY A 27 -3.70 -10.18 -3.91
CA GLY A 27 -4.30 -8.86 -3.84
C GLY A 27 -5.33 -8.76 -2.70
N THR A 28 -6.15 -9.78 -2.52
CA THR A 28 -7.13 -9.83 -1.42
C THR A 28 -6.45 -9.84 -0.06
N MET A 29 -5.40 -10.68 0.12
CA MET A 29 -4.61 -10.72 1.35
C MET A 29 -3.95 -9.36 1.63
N MET A 30 -3.36 -8.74 0.60
CA MET A 30 -2.75 -7.42 0.71
C MET A 30 -3.76 -6.34 1.11
N LEU A 31 -4.97 -6.35 0.55
CA LEU A 31 -6.03 -5.41 0.92
C LEU A 31 -6.47 -5.59 2.37
N ILE A 32 -6.63 -6.83 2.84
CA ILE A 32 -6.97 -7.13 4.23
C ILE A 32 -5.86 -6.59 5.16
N ALA A 33 -4.60 -6.82 4.84
CA ALA A 33 -3.47 -6.31 5.61
C ALA A 33 -3.44 -4.77 5.65
N LEU A 34 -3.61 -4.12 4.49
CA LEU A 34 -3.64 -2.65 4.38
C LEU A 34 -4.76 -2.01 5.20
N LEU A 35 -5.89 -2.70 5.36
CA LEU A 35 -7.00 -2.21 6.19
C LEU A 35 -6.82 -2.53 7.67
N THR A 36 -6.30 -3.72 7.98
CA THR A 36 -6.19 -4.20 9.38
C THR A 36 -5.08 -3.49 10.14
N VAL A 37 -3.91 -3.29 9.52
CA VAL A 37 -2.75 -2.69 10.19
C VAL A 37 -3.02 -1.28 10.72
N PRO A 38 -3.58 -0.33 9.95
CA PRO A 38 -3.87 1.00 10.47
C PRO A 38 -4.96 1.01 11.54
N ILE A 39 -5.94 0.09 11.47
CA ILE A 39 -6.98 -0.03 12.49
C ILE A 39 -6.35 -0.46 13.82
N ILE A 40 -5.49 -1.46 13.81
CA ILE A 40 -4.79 -1.94 15.02
C ILE A 40 -3.85 -0.85 15.54
N ALA A 41 -3.09 -0.19 14.69
CA ALA A 41 -2.19 0.90 15.08
C ALA A 41 -2.98 2.06 15.72
N TYR A 42 -4.11 2.46 15.14
CA TYR A 42 -4.98 3.48 15.70
C TYR A 42 -5.54 3.09 17.08
N ALA A 43 -5.95 1.84 17.24
CA ALA A 43 -6.39 1.32 18.54
C ALA A 43 -5.26 1.30 19.57
N ALA A 44 -4.03 0.99 19.17
CA ALA A 44 -2.85 0.95 20.05
C ALA A 44 -2.45 2.34 20.58
N ILE A 45 -2.65 3.41 19.80
CA ILE A 45 -2.46 4.80 20.27
C ILE A 45 -3.68 5.34 21.05
N SER A 46 -4.61 4.46 21.46
CA SER A 46 -5.81 4.81 22.25
C SER A 46 -6.71 5.88 21.58
N GLY A 47 -6.62 6.03 20.27
CA GLY A 47 -7.37 7.03 19.50
C GLY A 47 -6.86 8.47 19.63
N ASP A 48 -5.84 8.72 20.46
CA ASP A 48 -5.22 10.05 20.57
C ASP A 48 -4.12 10.24 19.51
N PHE A 49 -4.57 10.45 18.28
CA PHE A 49 -3.70 10.64 17.13
C PHE A 49 -2.84 11.91 17.24
N THR A 50 -3.43 13.00 17.72
CA THR A 50 -2.74 14.31 17.86
C THR A 50 -1.64 14.24 18.90
N GLY A 51 -1.95 13.65 20.06
CA GLY A 51 -0.96 13.44 21.14
C GLY A 51 0.18 12.52 20.69
N ALA A 52 -0.13 11.47 19.94
CA ALA A 52 0.90 10.57 19.39
C ALA A 52 1.82 11.29 18.38
N LEU A 53 1.30 12.12 17.49
CA LEU A 53 2.10 12.91 16.55
C LEU A 53 3.01 13.92 17.27
N THR A 54 2.50 14.64 18.25
CA THR A 54 3.28 15.63 19.02
C THR A 54 4.35 14.96 19.87
N ALA A 55 4.07 13.81 20.47
CA ALA A 55 5.04 12.99 21.20
C ALA A 55 6.22 12.54 20.33
N HIS A 56 5.97 12.31 19.04
CA HIS A 56 7.00 11.90 18.06
C HIS A 56 7.58 13.10 17.25
N GLY A 57 7.45 14.32 17.76
CA GLY A 57 8.13 15.50 17.23
C GLY A 57 7.49 16.16 16.01
N VAL A 58 6.23 15.85 15.72
CA VAL A 58 5.45 16.60 14.74
C VAL A 58 4.83 17.79 15.44
N ALA A 59 5.32 19.00 15.12
CA ALA A 59 4.80 20.22 15.73
C ALA A 59 3.31 20.41 15.42
N GLU A 60 2.54 20.92 16.39
CA GLU A 60 1.08 21.10 16.30
C GLU A 60 0.65 21.99 15.12
N ASN A 61 1.54 22.88 14.64
CA ASN A 61 1.35 23.78 13.51
C ASN A 61 2.22 23.37 12.29
N SER A 62 2.64 22.11 12.18
CA SER A 62 3.42 21.65 11.04
C SER A 62 2.54 21.41 9.80
N ASP A 63 3.09 21.65 8.62
CA ASP A 63 2.42 21.36 7.34
C ASP A 63 2.30 19.85 7.05
N PHE A 64 2.56 18.98 8.02
CA PHE A 64 2.59 17.53 7.87
C PHE A 64 1.29 16.95 7.30
N LEU A 65 0.14 17.51 7.66
CA LEU A 65 -1.17 17.10 7.14
C LEU A 65 -1.64 17.98 5.97
N SER A 66 -0.82 18.92 5.52
CA SER A 66 -1.18 19.78 4.39
C SER A 66 -0.96 19.06 3.07
N LEU A 67 -1.97 19.09 2.19
CA LEU A 67 -1.88 18.53 0.84
C LEU A 67 -1.15 19.44 -0.15
N PHE A 68 -1.03 20.73 0.16
CA PHE A 68 -0.56 21.75 -0.79
C PHE A 68 0.66 22.54 -0.30
N TYR A 69 1.10 22.31 0.94
CA TYR A 69 2.24 22.98 1.54
C TYR A 69 3.24 21.95 2.03
N MET A 70 4.52 22.26 1.83
CA MET A 70 5.65 21.48 2.31
C MET A 70 6.71 22.46 2.83
N ASP A 71 7.05 22.35 4.12
CA ASP A 71 8.00 23.26 4.81
C ASP A 71 7.66 24.76 4.67
N GLY A 72 6.38 25.11 4.81
CA GLY A 72 5.89 26.48 4.70
C GLY A 72 5.86 27.05 3.29
N LYS A 73 6.12 26.23 2.27
CA LYS A 73 6.08 26.63 0.85
C LYS A 73 4.98 25.89 0.10
N PRO A 74 4.32 26.50 -0.87
CA PRO A 74 3.36 25.80 -1.71
C PRO A 74 4.06 24.70 -2.52
N TYR A 75 3.43 23.52 -2.59
CA TYR A 75 3.95 22.39 -3.35
C TYR A 75 4.03 22.74 -4.84
N PRO A 76 5.17 22.54 -5.52
CA PRO A 76 5.36 22.97 -6.90
C PRO A 76 4.37 22.28 -7.85
N LEU A 77 3.69 23.03 -8.68
CA LEU A 77 2.75 22.48 -9.67
C LEU A 77 3.43 21.48 -10.61
N ILE A 78 4.70 21.71 -10.93
CA ILE A 78 5.49 20.82 -11.78
C ILE A 78 5.66 19.43 -11.16
N SER A 79 5.81 19.33 -9.83
CA SER A 79 5.90 18.07 -9.13
C SER A 79 4.57 17.33 -9.19
N ILE A 80 3.44 18.01 -8.99
CA ILE A 80 2.11 17.40 -9.13
C ILE A 80 1.90 16.85 -10.54
N VAL A 81 2.28 17.58 -11.57
CA VAL A 81 2.18 17.13 -12.97
C VAL A 81 3.10 15.94 -13.22
N SER A 82 4.31 15.95 -12.66
CA SER A 82 5.27 14.84 -12.78
C SER A 82 4.73 13.56 -12.13
N ASP A 83 4.16 13.66 -10.94
CA ASP A 83 3.58 12.52 -10.22
C ASP A 83 2.37 11.95 -10.97
N LEU A 84 1.53 12.80 -11.55
CA LEU A 84 0.40 12.38 -12.38
C LEU A 84 0.85 11.75 -13.71
N ALA A 85 1.95 12.21 -14.29
CA ALA A 85 2.49 11.66 -15.54
C ALA A 85 2.94 10.20 -15.40
N TRP A 86 3.37 9.78 -14.20
CA TRP A 86 3.68 8.39 -13.91
C TRP A 86 2.48 7.46 -14.12
N GLY A 87 1.27 7.90 -13.75
CA GLY A 87 0.04 7.15 -13.99
C GLY A 87 -0.27 6.93 -15.48
N LEU A 88 0.07 7.89 -16.36
CA LEU A 88 -0.09 7.73 -17.80
C LEU A 88 0.84 6.66 -18.37
N GLY A 89 2.08 6.59 -17.89
CA GLY A 89 3.05 5.55 -18.28
C GLY A 89 2.58 4.14 -17.91
N TYR A 90 1.87 4.01 -16.81
CA TYR A 90 1.36 2.73 -16.33
C TYR A 90 0.35 2.08 -17.28
N CYS A 91 -0.43 2.88 -18.02
CA CYS A 91 -1.40 2.39 -19.00
C CYS A 91 -0.75 1.63 -20.17
N GLY A 92 0.52 1.89 -20.48
CA GLY A 92 1.28 1.23 -21.55
C GLY A 92 1.99 -0.07 -21.13
N MET A 93 1.90 -0.47 -19.88
CA MET A 93 2.62 -1.65 -19.37
C MET A 93 2.08 -2.96 -19.97
N PRO A 94 2.93 -3.85 -20.50
CA PRO A 94 2.51 -5.08 -21.19
C PRO A 94 1.62 -5.98 -20.35
N HIS A 95 1.89 -6.11 -19.05
CA HIS A 95 1.11 -6.94 -18.14
C HIS A 95 -0.32 -6.43 -17.92
N ILE A 96 -0.54 -5.13 -18.08
CA ILE A 96 -1.88 -4.52 -18.02
C ILE A 96 -2.59 -4.74 -19.35
N LEU A 97 -1.92 -4.52 -20.47
CA LEU A 97 -2.50 -4.69 -21.81
C LEU A 97 -2.96 -6.14 -22.05
N VAL A 98 -2.19 -7.13 -21.63
CA VAL A 98 -2.56 -8.55 -21.74
C VAL A 98 -3.87 -8.84 -20.97
N ARG A 99 -4.08 -8.24 -19.81
CA ARG A 99 -5.32 -8.40 -19.04
C ARG A 99 -6.53 -7.80 -19.75
N PHE A 100 -6.37 -6.63 -20.38
CA PHE A 100 -7.43 -6.02 -21.19
C PHE A 100 -7.78 -6.89 -22.41
N MET A 101 -6.79 -7.47 -23.08
CA MET A 101 -7.00 -8.35 -24.24
C MET A 101 -7.70 -9.68 -23.88
N ALA A 102 -7.58 -10.14 -22.65
CA ALA A 102 -8.17 -11.39 -22.17
C ALA A 102 -9.65 -11.26 -21.80
N VAL A 103 -10.23 -10.06 -21.77
CA VAL A 103 -11.64 -9.83 -21.40
C VAL A 103 -12.56 -10.24 -22.54
N LYS A 104 -13.62 -11.03 -22.20
CA LYS A 104 -14.57 -11.59 -23.20
C LYS A 104 -15.49 -10.56 -23.84
N SER A 105 -15.87 -9.51 -23.11
CA SER A 105 -16.87 -8.55 -23.59
C SER A 105 -16.70 -7.17 -22.96
N GLU A 106 -17.19 -6.13 -23.68
CA GLU A 106 -17.20 -4.75 -23.16
C GLU A 106 -17.95 -4.59 -21.84
N LYS A 107 -19.01 -5.38 -21.62
CA LYS A 107 -19.78 -5.32 -20.36
C LYS A 107 -18.94 -5.82 -19.18
N GLU A 108 -18.17 -6.87 -19.38
CA GLU A 108 -17.26 -7.39 -18.35
C GLU A 108 -16.09 -6.43 -18.12
N LEU A 109 -15.59 -5.80 -19.16
CA LEU A 109 -14.55 -4.77 -19.05
C LEU A 109 -15.02 -3.59 -18.18
N LYS A 110 -16.23 -3.09 -18.41
CA LYS A 110 -16.81 -2.01 -17.59
C LYS A 110 -16.96 -2.40 -16.12
N LYS A 111 -17.42 -3.61 -15.84
CA LYS A 111 -17.51 -4.13 -14.46
C LYS A 111 -16.14 -4.23 -13.80
N SER A 112 -15.18 -4.80 -14.50
CA SER A 112 -13.79 -4.94 -14.01
C SER A 112 -13.17 -3.57 -13.74
N SER A 113 -13.42 -2.59 -14.61
CA SER A 113 -12.91 -1.22 -14.42
C SER A 113 -13.48 -0.57 -13.15
N VAL A 114 -14.78 -0.72 -12.89
CA VAL A 114 -15.39 -0.19 -11.66
C VAL A 114 -14.80 -0.86 -10.42
N ILE A 115 -14.67 -2.19 -10.43
CA ILE A 115 -14.07 -2.95 -9.33
C ILE A 115 -12.64 -2.48 -9.10
N ALA A 116 -11.85 -2.34 -10.17
CA ALA A 116 -10.46 -1.89 -10.09
C ALA A 116 -10.34 -0.46 -9.50
N ILE A 117 -11.19 0.48 -9.94
CA ILE A 117 -11.20 1.85 -9.43
C ILE A 117 -11.52 1.87 -7.92
N VAL A 118 -12.56 1.14 -7.51
CA VAL A 118 -12.94 1.06 -6.08
C VAL A 118 -11.82 0.43 -5.26
N TRP A 119 -11.23 -0.66 -5.76
CA TRP A 119 -10.11 -1.33 -5.11
C TRP A 119 -8.91 -0.41 -4.92
N VAL A 120 -8.49 0.27 -5.99
CA VAL A 120 -7.36 1.22 -5.97
C VAL A 120 -7.65 2.38 -5.02
N ALA A 121 -8.87 2.94 -5.06
CA ALA A 121 -9.25 4.03 -4.16
C ALA A 121 -9.15 3.63 -2.68
N ILE A 122 -9.68 2.47 -2.32
CA ILE A 122 -9.59 1.93 -0.95
C ILE A 122 -8.14 1.70 -0.55
N SER A 123 -7.34 1.08 -1.43
CA SER A 123 -5.92 0.79 -1.17
C SER A 123 -5.10 2.06 -0.99
N LEU A 124 -5.32 3.09 -1.81
CA LEU A 124 -4.61 4.37 -1.69
C LEU A 124 -4.97 5.11 -0.40
N ILE A 125 -6.26 5.14 -0.05
CA ILE A 125 -6.70 5.74 1.21
C ILE A 125 -6.04 5.01 2.39
N ALA A 126 -6.07 3.68 2.41
CA ALA A 126 -5.45 2.87 3.45
C ALA A 126 -3.93 3.10 3.54
N ALA A 127 -3.24 3.19 2.39
CA ALA A 127 -1.81 3.46 2.33
C ALA A 127 -1.47 4.87 2.89
N CYS A 128 -2.26 5.89 2.57
CA CYS A 128 -2.12 7.22 3.17
C CYS A 128 -2.28 7.18 4.69
N PHE A 129 -3.30 6.47 5.18
CA PHE A 129 -3.50 6.29 6.63
C PHE A 129 -2.32 5.56 7.29
N ILE A 130 -1.76 4.54 6.65
CA ILE A 130 -0.56 3.86 7.16
C ILE A 130 0.62 4.83 7.28
N GLY A 131 0.85 5.67 6.28
CA GLY A 131 1.92 6.67 6.33
C GLY A 131 1.75 7.67 7.47
N ILE A 132 0.53 8.18 7.63
CA ILE A 132 0.19 9.17 8.67
C ILE A 132 0.25 8.54 10.06
N LEU A 133 -0.40 7.38 10.26
CA LEU A 133 -0.40 6.66 11.54
C LEU A 133 0.98 6.11 11.90
N GLY A 134 1.74 5.65 10.89
CA GLY A 134 3.11 5.18 11.09
C GLY A 134 4.00 6.22 11.75
N ARG A 135 3.84 7.49 11.39
CA ARG A 135 4.59 8.58 12.01
C ARG A 135 4.27 8.78 13.49
N GLY A 136 3.02 8.57 13.90
CA GLY A 136 2.60 8.67 15.30
C GLY A 136 2.74 7.36 16.11
N PHE A 137 2.87 6.22 15.44
CA PHE A 137 2.94 4.91 16.08
C PHE A 137 4.38 4.42 16.28
N LEU A 138 5.28 4.69 15.30
CA LEU A 138 6.66 4.23 15.36
C LEU A 138 7.52 5.15 16.23
N ASN A 139 8.30 4.54 17.13
CA ASN A 139 9.22 5.26 18.01
C ASN A 139 10.43 5.88 17.26
N GLU A 140 10.68 5.43 16.04
CA GLU A 140 11.79 5.89 15.20
C GLU A 140 11.29 6.77 14.05
N THR A 141 12.00 7.87 13.80
CA THR A 141 11.79 8.65 12.57
C THR A 141 12.44 7.94 11.40
N LEU A 142 11.61 7.45 10.48
CA LEU A 142 12.10 6.85 9.25
C LEU A 142 12.41 7.96 8.25
N VAL A 143 13.66 8.04 7.81
CA VAL A 143 14.17 9.04 6.85
C VAL A 143 14.61 8.32 5.59
N GLU A 144 14.36 8.92 4.44
CA GLU A 144 14.75 8.45 3.11
C GLU A 144 14.30 7.00 2.82
N THR A 145 15.24 6.10 2.50
CA THR A 145 14.96 4.68 2.20
C THR A 145 14.29 3.92 3.34
N GLY A 146 14.36 4.43 4.58
CA GLY A 146 13.65 3.86 5.72
C GLY A 146 12.14 4.05 5.66
N SER A 147 11.65 5.10 4.99
CA SER A 147 10.21 5.41 4.88
C SER A 147 9.42 4.36 4.10
N GLU A 148 10.05 3.67 3.15
CA GLU A 148 9.44 2.58 2.39
C GLU A 148 9.10 1.36 3.27
N ASN A 149 9.78 1.22 4.41
CA ASN A 149 9.59 0.11 5.34
C ASN A 149 8.57 0.40 6.47
N VAL A 150 7.83 1.52 6.40
CA VAL A 150 6.86 1.91 7.44
C VAL A 150 5.90 0.77 7.75
N PHE A 151 5.31 0.15 6.74
CA PHE A 151 4.35 -0.93 6.89
C PHE A 151 4.95 -2.15 7.59
N ILE A 152 6.17 -2.54 7.19
CA ILE A 152 6.90 -3.68 7.78
C ILE A 152 7.20 -3.40 9.26
N LYS A 153 7.69 -2.21 9.58
CA LYS A 153 8.01 -1.81 10.96
C LYS A 153 6.76 -1.71 11.84
N MET A 154 5.65 -1.22 11.28
CA MET A 154 4.38 -1.23 12.01
C MET A 154 3.93 -2.65 12.35
N ILE A 155 4.00 -3.59 11.41
CA ILE A 155 3.70 -5.00 11.64
C ILE A 155 4.62 -5.58 12.71
N GLN A 156 5.92 -5.33 12.62
CA GLN A 156 6.88 -5.81 13.62
C GLN A 156 6.56 -5.28 15.02
N GLN A 157 6.25 -4.01 15.15
CA GLN A 157 5.93 -3.38 16.44
C GLN A 157 4.58 -3.84 17.00
N ILE A 158 3.56 -4.07 16.15
CA ILE A 158 2.26 -4.62 16.56
C ILE A 158 2.40 -6.05 17.09
N PHE A 159 3.26 -6.85 16.46
CA PHE A 159 3.43 -8.26 16.79
C PHE A 159 4.69 -8.56 17.60
N ASP A 160 5.30 -7.53 18.20
CA ASP A 160 6.52 -7.65 18.96
C ASP A 160 6.39 -8.71 20.09
N GLY A 161 7.32 -9.66 20.08
CA GLY A 161 7.40 -10.75 21.06
C GLY A 161 6.63 -12.03 20.72
N ASN A 162 5.87 -12.11 19.62
CA ASN A 162 5.17 -13.32 19.23
C ASN A 162 5.59 -13.82 17.84
N ILE A 163 6.50 -14.81 17.81
CA ILE A 163 7.07 -15.37 16.56
C ILE A 163 5.97 -15.85 15.59
N VAL A 164 4.89 -16.43 16.10
CA VAL A 164 3.79 -16.92 15.26
C VAL A 164 3.06 -15.76 14.56
N LEU A 165 2.83 -14.66 15.28
CA LEU A 165 2.18 -13.47 14.73
C LEU A 165 3.09 -12.72 13.78
N ILE A 166 4.40 -12.68 14.02
CA ILE A 166 5.40 -12.14 13.08
C ILE A 166 5.40 -12.95 11.78
N PHE A 167 5.29 -14.27 11.86
CA PHE A 167 5.20 -15.13 10.68
C PHE A 167 3.92 -14.89 9.88
N ILE A 168 2.78 -14.74 10.56
CA ILE A 168 1.50 -14.34 9.93
C ILE A 168 1.62 -12.94 9.30
N GLY A 169 2.23 -11.99 10.01
CA GLY A 169 2.52 -10.67 9.48
C GLY A 169 3.40 -10.71 8.22
N GLY A 170 4.40 -11.60 8.20
CA GLY A 170 5.24 -11.85 7.03
C GLY A 170 4.46 -12.39 5.83
N LEU A 171 3.44 -13.23 6.06
CA LEU A 171 2.54 -13.71 5.00
C LEU A 171 1.72 -12.58 4.36
N PHE A 172 1.41 -11.51 5.10
CA PHE A 172 0.75 -10.32 4.53
C PHE A 172 1.71 -9.43 3.72
N LEU A 173 3.01 -9.65 3.82
CA LEU A 173 4.05 -8.92 3.07
C LEU A 173 4.48 -9.63 1.77
N CYS A 174 4.09 -10.90 1.59
CA CYS A 174 4.33 -11.67 0.37
C CYS A 174 3.22 -11.49 -0.65
#